data_7fe629f0ce9e575f7e2f214804dd31dc
#
_entry.id   7fe629f0ce9e575f7e2f214804dd31dc
#
_cell.length_a   1.000
_cell.length_b   1.000
_cell.length_c   1.000
_cell.angle_alpha   90.00
_cell.angle_beta   90.00
_cell.angle_gamma   90.00
#
_symmetry.space_group_name_H-M   'P 1'
#
loop_
_entity.id
_entity.type
_entity.pdbx_description
1 polymer ?
#
loop_
_entity_poly.entity_id
_entity_poly.type
_entity_poly.pdbx_seq_one_letter_code
_entity_poly.pdbx_strand_id
1 'polypeptide(L)'
;MKRKSGFLLAIMFSVAAGLMASEQRGDWLAKVPEKDRVRVNPLAHDDTATAGGAQLFAQHCAACHGELAEGVGRRPGLRTARVRDASDGELQWLLRNGSLAHGMPSWSNLPEVQRWQLVRYLHSLP
;
A
#
# COMPACT_ATOMS: atom_id res chain seq x y z
N MET A 1 -47.14 -17.47 49.87
CA MET A 1 -46.96 -16.20 49.16
C MET A 1 -45.50 -15.79 49.20
N LYS A 2 -44.75 -16.08 48.17
CA LYS A 2 -43.37 -15.55 48.03
C LYS A 2 -43.14 -15.21 46.55
N ARG A 3 -43.07 -13.91 46.28
CA ARG A 3 -42.75 -13.35 44.96
C ARG A 3 -41.28 -13.59 44.73
N LYS A 4 -40.94 -14.32 43.68
CA LYS A 4 -39.59 -14.43 43.19
C LYS A 4 -39.41 -13.42 42.05
N SER A 5 -38.71 -12.35 42.36
CA SER A 5 -38.22 -11.39 41.39
C SER A 5 -37.19 -12.05 40.51
N GLY A 6 -37.53 -12.24 39.25
CA GLY A 6 -36.55 -12.63 38.25
C GLY A 6 -35.68 -11.45 37.88
N PHE A 7 -34.40 -11.56 38.13
CA PHE A 7 -33.39 -10.61 37.75
C PHE A 7 -32.98 -10.91 36.31
N LEU A 8 -33.54 -10.16 35.37
CA LEU A 8 -33.12 -10.20 33.97
C LEU A 8 -31.82 -9.41 33.85
N LEU A 9 -30.72 -10.14 33.84
CA LEU A 9 -29.40 -9.57 33.52
C LEU A 9 -29.34 -9.38 32.01
N ALA A 10 -29.54 -8.15 31.56
CA ALA A 10 -29.32 -7.78 30.16
C ALA A 10 -27.81 -7.73 29.92
N ILE A 11 -27.32 -8.72 29.22
CA ILE A 11 -25.93 -8.73 28.72
C ILE A 11 -25.91 -7.82 27.51
N MET A 12 -25.49 -6.58 27.74
CA MET A 12 -25.10 -5.67 26.69
C MET A 12 -23.71 -6.08 26.19
N PHE A 13 -23.67 -6.98 25.23
CA PHE A 13 -22.43 -7.27 24.51
C PHE A 13 -22.15 -6.11 23.57
N SER A 14 -21.16 -5.35 23.92
CA SER A 14 -20.65 -4.23 23.14
C SER A 14 -20.10 -4.73 21.80
N VAL A 15 -20.82 -4.42 20.73
CA VAL A 15 -20.32 -4.53 19.36
C VAL A 15 -19.40 -3.33 19.10
N ALA A 16 -18.21 -3.35 19.65
CA ALA A 16 -17.22 -2.30 19.48
C ALA A 16 -15.91 -2.80 18.83
N ALA A 17 -15.91 -3.98 18.21
CA ALA A 17 -14.69 -4.58 17.68
C ALA A 17 -14.58 -4.53 16.14
N GLY A 18 -15.46 -3.79 15.45
CA GLY A 18 -15.52 -3.79 13.99
C GLY A 18 -14.96 -2.57 13.26
N LEU A 19 -14.51 -1.53 13.96
CA LEU A 19 -14.20 -0.24 13.34
C LEU A 19 -12.70 0.12 13.24
N MET A 20 -11.81 -0.73 13.74
CA MET A 20 -10.38 -0.41 13.80
C MET A 20 -9.56 -0.95 12.62
N ALA A 21 -10.16 -1.64 11.66
CA ALA A 21 -9.42 -2.25 10.55
C ALA A 21 -9.36 -1.36 9.29
N SER A 22 -10.04 -0.22 9.26
CA SER A 22 -10.10 0.62 8.05
C SER A 22 -9.13 1.81 8.03
N GLU A 23 -8.52 2.16 9.15
CA GLU A 23 -7.63 3.33 9.22
C GLU A 23 -6.20 3.07 8.73
N GLN A 24 -5.81 1.83 8.47
CA GLN A 24 -4.48 1.49 7.97
C GLN A 24 -4.37 1.42 6.44
N ARG A 25 -5.46 1.60 5.74
CA ARG A 25 -5.41 1.85 4.30
C ARG A 25 -5.14 3.34 4.11
N GLY A 26 -3.87 3.72 3.99
CA GLY A 26 -3.52 5.11 3.79
C GLY A 26 -4.32 5.76 2.66
N ASP A 27 -4.60 7.02 2.80
CA ASP A 27 -5.43 7.87 1.94
C ASP A 27 -5.20 7.74 0.44
N TRP A 28 -3.99 7.34 0.02
CA TRP A 28 -3.66 7.30 -1.39
C TRP A 28 -4.44 6.24 -2.17
N LEU A 29 -4.72 5.07 -1.58
CA LEU A 29 -5.52 4.02 -2.25
C LEU A 29 -6.93 4.49 -2.58
N ALA A 30 -7.55 5.27 -1.68
CA ALA A 30 -8.87 5.83 -1.89
C ALA A 30 -8.90 6.89 -3.01
N LYS A 31 -7.75 7.49 -3.32
CA LYS A 31 -7.63 8.54 -4.35
C LYS A 31 -7.41 7.97 -5.75
N VAL A 32 -7.09 6.68 -5.88
CA VAL A 32 -6.81 6.05 -7.18
C VAL A 32 -8.09 5.93 -7.99
N PRO A 33 -8.18 6.57 -9.16
CA PRO A 33 -9.32 6.42 -10.06
C PRO A 33 -9.46 4.98 -10.54
N GLU A 34 -10.70 4.52 -10.75
CA GLU A 34 -10.97 3.16 -11.20
C GLU A 34 -10.25 2.80 -12.50
N LYS A 35 -10.19 3.72 -13.45
CA LYS A 35 -9.47 3.54 -14.73
C LYS A 35 -7.98 3.28 -14.56
N ASP A 36 -7.37 3.78 -13.47
CA ASP A 36 -5.96 3.51 -13.16
C ASP A 36 -5.83 2.21 -12.36
N ARG A 37 -6.75 1.95 -11.44
CA ARG A 37 -6.77 0.77 -10.58
C ARG A 37 -6.76 -0.54 -11.36
N VAL A 38 -7.51 -0.61 -12.47
CA VAL A 38 -7.65 -1.81 -13.31
C VAL A 38 -6.50 -2.00 -14.31
N ARG A 39 -5.53 -1.11 -14.35
CA ARG A 39 -4.39 -1.24 -15.26
C ARG A 39 -3.50 -2.40 -14.83
N VAL A 40 -3.12 -3.22 -15.79
CA VAL A 40 -2.19 -4.35 -15.60
C VAL A 40 -0.79 -3.93 -16.03
N ASN A 41 0.20 -4.37 -15.28
CA ASN A 41 1.60 -4.14 -15.64
C ASN A 41 1.97 -4.94 -16.89
N PRO A 42 2.35 -4.30 -18.01
CA PRO A 42 2.77 -5.01 -19.21
C PRO A 42 4.06 -5.85 -18.99
N LEU A 43 4.79 -5.57 -17.90
CA LEU A 43 6.03 -6.26 -17.54
C LEU A 43 5.84 -7.27 -16.39
N ALA A 44 4.60 -7.65 -16.07
CA ALA A 44 4.29 -8.50 -14.91
C ALA A 44 5.00 -9.88 -14.94
N HIS A 45 5.34 -10.37 -16.13
CA HIS A 45 6.00 -11.66 -16.34
C HIS A 45 7.42 -11.53 -16.90
N ASP A 46 7.99 -10.32 -16.87
CA ASP A 46 9.35 -10.06 -17.34
C ASP A 46 10.32 -10.03 -16.14
N ASP A 47 11.14 -11.07 -16.03
CA ASP A 47 12.12 -11.17 -14.96
C ASP A 47 13.22 -10.11 -15.07
N THR A 48 13.53 -9.64 -16.28
CA THR A 48 14.51 -8.56 -16.48
C THR A 48 13.97 -7.23 -15.94
N ALA A 49 12.66 -7.04 -15.96
CA ALA A 49 12.00 -5.88 -15.38
C ALA A 49 12.17 -5.79 -13.85
N THR A 50 12.25 -6.92 -13.16
CA THR A 50 12.53 -6.95 -11.72
C THR A 50 13.92 -6.38 -11.42
N ALA A 51 14.93 -6.80 -12.16
CA ALA A 51 16.30 -6.29 -12.02
C ALA A 51 16.40 -4.79 -12.35
N GLY A 52 15.75 -4.36 -13.44
CA GLY A 52 15.65 -2.94 -13.79
C GLY A 52 14.95 -2.11 -12.70
N GLY A 53 13.87 -2.62 -12.15
CA GLY A 53 13.15 -2.00 -11.04
C GLY A 53 13.99 -1.90 -9.77
N ALA A 54 14.80 -2.92 -9.45
CA ALA A 54 15.72 -2.88 -8.32
C ALA A 54 16.77 -1.77 -8.46
N GLN A 55 17.33 -1.58 -9.66
CA GLN A 55 18.26 -0.50 -9.94
C GLN A 55 17.62 0.88 -9.79
N LEU A 56 16.43 1.05 -10.33
CA LEU A 56 15.66 2.30 -10.20
C LEU A 56 15.29 2.58 -8.73
N PHE A 57 14.94 1.56 -7.98
CA PHE A 57 14.66 1.66 -6.56
C PHE A 57 15.88 2.15 -5.78
N ALA A 58 17.05 1.56 -6.03
CA ALA A 58 18.30 1.97 -5.40
C ALA A 58 18.64 3.44 -5.68
N GLN A 59 18.38 3.90 -6.91
CA GLN A 59 18.68 5.27 -7.34
C GLN A 59 17.70 6.31 -6.79
N HIS A 60 16.42 5.99 -6.70
CA HIS A 60 15.36 6.98 -6.48
C HIS A 60 14.55 6.80 -5.19
N CYS A 61 14.56 5.62 -4.61
CA CYS A 61 13.64 5.26 -3.53
C CYS A 61 14.36 4.89 -2.23
N ALA A 62 15.51 4.25 -2.31
CA ALA A 62 16.23 3.68 -1.17
C ALA A 62 16.62 4.72 -0.12
N ALA A 63 16.95 5.95 -0.52
CA ALA A 63 17.29 7.01 0.42
C ALA A 63 16.17 7.30 1.44
N CYS A 64 14.93 7.10 1.05
CA CYS A 64 13.75 7.28 1.90
C CYS A 64 13.20 5.97 2.46
N HIS A 65 13.20 4.91 1.65
CA HIS A 65 12.54 3.66 2.02
C HIS A 65 13.48 2.56 2.53
N GLY A 66 14.80 2.83 2.57
CA GLY A 66 15.82 1.87 2.93
C GLY A 66 16.30 1.04 1.74
N GLU A 67 17.54 0.59 1.78
CA GLU A 67 18.14 -0.20 0.68
C GLU A 67 17.44 -1.54 0.46
N LEU A 68 16.90 -2.12 1.54
CA LEU A 68 16.11 -3.34 1.53
C LEU A 68 14.60 -3.07 1.60
N ALA A 69 14.18 -1.83 1.33
CA ALA A 69 12.79 -1.39 1.44
C ALA A 69 12.18 -1.58 2.86
N GLU A 70 13.04 -1.53 3.88
CA GLU A 70 12.67 -1.70 5.30
C GLU A 70 12.08 -0.46 5.93
N GLY A 71 12.23 0.71 5.30
CA GLY A 71 11.86 2.01 5.84
C GLY A 71 13.00 2.72 6.55
N VAL A 72 12.89 4.04 6.70
CA VAL A 72 13.86 4.89 7.40
C VAL A 72 13.11 5.92 8.24
N GLY A 73 13.24 5.86 9.57
CA GLY A 73 12.55 6.77 10.47
C GLY A 73 11.03 6.70 10.28
N ARG A 74 10.40 7.84 9.94
CA ARG A 74 8.95 7.92 9.67
C ARG A 74 8.57 7.49 8.24
N ARG A 75 9.54 7.24 7.38
CA ARG A 75 9.30 6.83 6.01
C ARG A 75 9.04 5.34 5.97
N PRO A 76 7.93 4.91 5.34
CA PRO A 76 7.45 3.57 5.52
C PRO A 76 8.34 2.53 4.85
N GLY A 77 8.41 1.36 5.46
CA GLY A 77 8.84 0.14 4.79
C GLY A 77 7.82 -0.25 3.72
N LEU A 78 8.32 -0.88 2.67
CA LEU A 78 7.49 -1.30 1.52
C LEU A 78 7.28 -2.82 1.47
N ARG A 79 7.90 -3.56 2.39
CA ARG A 79 7.73 -5.02 2.55
C ARG A 79 6.50 -5.30 3.41
N THR A 80 5.35 -4.87 2.93
CA THR A 80 4.09 -4.92 3.68
C THR A 80 2.97 -5.53 2.84
N ALA A 81 1.96 -6.09 3.51
CA ALA A 81 0.76 -6.56 2.84
C ALA A 81 0.12 -5.46 1.98
N ARG A 82 0.17 -4.22 2.44
CA ARG A 82 -0.39 -3.09 1.72
C ARG A 82 0.22 -2.88 0.34
N VAL A 83 1.55 -3.02 0.21
CA VAL A 83 2.24 -2.92 -1.09
C VAL A 83 2.01 -4.18 -1.90
N ARG A 84 2.12 -5.34 -1.26
CA ARG A 84 1.96 -6.63 -1.92
C ARG A 84 0.57 -6.83 -2.50
N ASP A 85 -0.47 -6.37 -1.79
CA ASP A 85 -1.86 -6.58 -2.17
C ASP A 85 -2.44 -5.43 -3.03
N ALA A 86 -1.70 -4.33 -3.19
CA ALA A 86 -2.06 -3.26 -4.11
C ALA A 86 -2.01 -3.77 -5.56
N SER A 87 -2.94 -3.31 -6.40
CA SER A 87 -2.88 -3.63 -7.82
C SER A 87 -1.71 -2.94 -8.52
N ASP A 88 -1.30 -3.47 -9.67
CA ASP A 88 -0.28 -2.85 -10.51
C ASP A 88 -0.62 -1.38 -10.81
N GLY A 89 -1.87 -1.14 -11.19
CA GLY A 89 -2.36 0.19 -11.52
C GLY A 89 -2.37 1.14 -10.33
N GLU A 90 -2.68 0.65 -9.13
CA GLU A 90 -2.62 1.44 -7.89
C GLU A 90 -1.19 1.90 -7.59
N LEU A 91 -0.22 1.01 -7.67
CA LEU A 91 1.19 1.36 -7.46
C LEU A 91 1.70 2.29 -8.56
N GLN A 92 1.35 2.04 -9.82
CA GLN A 92 1.72 2.91 -10.93
C GLN A 92 1.17 4.33 -10.75
N TRP A 93 -0.09 4.44 -10.32
CA TRP A 93 -0.71 5.72 -10.04
C TRP A 93 0.00 6.46 -8.90
N LEU A 94 0.32 5.75 -7.80
CA LEU A 94 1.05 6.33 -6.67
C LEU A 94 2.43 6.86 -7.11
N LEU A 95 3.17 6.07 -7.88
CA LEU A 95 4.48 6.49 -8.38
C LEU A 95 4.36 7.73 -9.26
N ARG A 96 3.38 7.78 -10.15
CA ARG A 96 3.16 8.93 -11.03
C ARG A 96 2.76 10.19 -10.28
N ASN A 97 1.91 10.08 -9.28
CA ASN A 97 1.34 11.22 -8.56
C ASN A 97 2.08 11.57 -7.28
N GLY A 98 2.77 10.62 -6.66
CA GLY A 98 3.37 10.77 -5.35
C GLY A 98 2.33 10.87 -4.24
N SER A 99 2.82 11.18 -3.05
CA SER A 99 2.01 11.48 -1.87
C SER A 99 2.63 12.71 -1.19
N LEU A 100 2.43 13.86 -1.80
CA LEU A 100 3.11 15.10 -1.44
C LEU A 100 2.82 15.53 -0.01
N ALA A 101 1.59 15.31 0.48
CA ALA A 101 1.22 15.58 1.87
C ALA A 101 2.04 14.76 2.89
N HIS A 102 2.59 13.62 2.47
CA HIS A 102 3.45 12.75 3.28
C HIS A 102 4.93 12.81 2.85
N GLY A 103 5.30 13.76 2.02
CA GLY A 103 6.68 13.99 1.58
C GLY A 103 7.19 13.04 0.49
N MET A 104 6.34 12.21 -0.11
CA MET A 104 6.72 11.39 -1.25
C MET A 104 6.54 12.18 -2.55
N PRO A 105 7.62 12.42 -3.31
CA PRO A 105 7.51 13.17 -4.55
C PRO A 105 6.80 12.39 -5.65
N SER A 106 6.30 13.12 -6.65
CA SER A 106 5.84 12.53 -7.91
C SER A 106 7.02 12.05 -8.74
N TRP A 107 6.91 10.86 -9.31
CA TRP A 107 7.89 10.29 -10.23
C TRP A 107 7.37 10.32 -11.68
N SER A 108 6.54 11.31 -12.01
CA SER A 108 6.02 11.50 -13.37
C SER A 108 7.11 11.79 -14.40
N ASN A 109 8.27 12.28 -13.97
CA ASN A 109 9.44 12.52 -14.81
C ASN A 109 10.16 11.22 -15.24
N LEU A 110 9.95 10.10 -14.54
CA LEU A 110 10.41 8.81 -15.03
C LEU A 110 9.51 8.34 -16.18
N PRO A 111 10.08 7.76 -17.24
CA PRO A 111 9.29 7.10 -18.27
C PRO A 111 8.31 6.07 -17.68
N GLU A 112 7.14 5.92 -18.29
CA GLU A 112 6.13 4.99 -17.77
C GLU A 112 6.65 3.56 -17.64
N VAL A 113 7.45 3.10 -18.61
CA VAL A 113 8.07 1.78 -18.57
C VAL A 113 8.95 1.58 -17.33
N GLN A 114 9.68 2.60 -16.91
CA GLN A 114 10.51 2.54 -15.69
C GLN A 114 9.64 2.47 -14.43
N ARG A 115 8.52 3.17 -14.39
CA ARG A 115 7.58 3.02 -13.29
C ARG A 115 6.96 1.61 -13.25
N TRP A 116 6.69 0.99 -14.41
CA TRP A 116 6.26 -0.41 -14.47
C TRP A 116 7.33 -1.39 -13.98
N GLN A 117 8.61 -1.13 -14.26
CA GLN A 117 9.72 -1.90 -13.71
C GLN A 117 9.75 -1.77 -12.17
N LEU A 118 9.57 -0.55 -11.63
CA LEU A 118 9.45 -0.35 -10.19
C LEU A 118 8.29 -1.13 -9.58
N VAL A 119 7.10 -1.10 -10.20
CA VAL A 119 5.94 -1.89 -9.74
C VAL A 119 6.27 -3.39 -9.70
N ARG A 120 6.93 -3.90 -10.75
CA ARG A 120 7.36 -5.32 -10.80
C ARG A 120 8.32 -5.66 -9.66
N TYR A 121 9.26 -4.78 -9.38
CA TYR A 121 10.20 -4.94 -8.26
C TYR A 121 9.48 -4.90 -6.91
N LEU A 122 8.60 -3.93 -6.69
CA LEU A 122 7.85 -3.81 -5.43
C LEU A 122 7.03 -5.06 -5.12
N HIS A 123 6.39 -5.66 -6.13
CA HIS A 123 5.66 -6.93 -5.96
C HIS A 123 6.58 -8.15 -5.76
N SER A 124 7.88 -8.04 -6.06
CA SER A 124 8.86 -9.10 -5.80
C SER A 124 9.44 -9.07 -4.39
N LEU A 125 9.18 -8.00 -3.63
CA LEU A 125 9.67 -7.87 -2.26
C LEU A 125 9.04 -8.93 -1.34
N PRO A 126 9.83 -9.54 -0.42
CA PRO A 126 9.35 -10.56 0.50
C PRO A 126 8.35 -10.03 1.54
#